data_eab93f30c84b92a8a5650d5b20cee71d
#
_entry.id   eab93f30c84b92a8a5650d5b20cee71d
#
_cell.length_a   1.000
_cell.length_b   1.000
_cell.length_c   1.000
_cell.angle_alpha   90.00
_cell.angle_beta   90.00
_cell.angle_gamma   90.00
#
_symmetry.space_group_name_H-M   'P 1'
#
loop_
_entity.id
_entity.type
_entity.pdbx_description
1 polymer ?
#
loop_
_entity_poly.entity_id
_entity_poly.type
_entity_poly.pdbx_seq_one_letter_code
_entity_poly.pdbx_strand_id
1 'polypeptide(L)'
;MSILLQIRDITKRFGGLQALTRVSFDLSQGEILGLIGPNGAGKTTLFNTINGVYRPDEGRIIFRGQDITGKKPYHLAKMGMARTHQIVRPLNDLTVRENVMVGACFGHENRSLHQAREIADQVLAFVGLEGRADQLAGSLNVAQKKRLEMARALAARPHLLLLDEVLAGLNPAEIDGMVQTILKIREQGITILMIEHVMKAIMNVSDRIIVLDYGQLIAAGTPQEIAHNQRVIEAYLGDPRIAEQLMEEQVYHERSGNP
;
A
#
# COMPACT_ATOMS: atom_id res chain seq x y z
N MET A 1 -7.36 19.65 -3.69
CA MET A 1 -7.72 18.30 -3.23
C MET A 1 -7.75 18.30 -1.71
N SER A 2 -8.67 17.58 -1.07
CA SER A 2 -8.72 17.49 0.39
C SER A 2 -7.68 16.50 0.90
N ILE A 3 -7.07 16.79 2.05
CA ILE A 3 -6.09 15.88 2.68
C ILE A 3 -6.86 14.79 3.42
N LEU A 4 -6.56 13.54 3.12
CA LEU A 4 -7.16 12.36 3.76
C LEU A 4 -6.36 11.92 5.00
N LEU A 5 -5.01 11.85 4.87
CA LEU A 5 -4.10 11.43 5.94
C LEU A 5 -3.01 12.47 6.13
N GLN A 6 -2.72 12.82 7.38
CA GLN A 6 -1.61 13.69 7.75
C GLN A 6 -0.70 12.98 8.75
N ILE A 7 0.55 12.93 8.43
CA ILE A 7 1.62 12.42 9.29
C ILE A 7 2.42 13.64 9.77
N ARG A 8 2.58 13.80 11.08
CA ARG A 8 3.23 14.95 11.68
C ARG A 8 4.29 14.50 12.67
N ASP A 9 5.54 14.72 12.35
CA ASP A 9 6.74 14.50 13.17
C ASP A 9 6.80 13.12 13.85
N ILE A 10 6.39 12.07 13.11
CA ILE A 10 6.35 10.71 13.63
C ILE A 10 7.76 10.22 13.93
N THR A 11 7.99 9.90 15.20
CA THR A 11 9.21 9.27 15.69
C THR A 11 8.87 7.90 16.30
N LYS A 12 9.67 6.89 15.98
CA LYS A 12 9.53 5.53 16.54
C LYS A 12 10.89 4.94 16.91
N ARG A 13 10.99 4.47 18.15
CA ARG A 13 12.20 3.81 18.70
C ARG A 13 11.88 2.38 19.11
N PHE A 14 12.87 1.51 18.97
CA PHE A 14 12.86 0.14 19.47
C PHE A 14 14.15 -0.06 20.30
N GLY A 15 14.03 0.00 21.62
CA GLY A 15 15.21 0.04 22.49
C GLY A 15 16.11 1.25 22.13
N GLY A 16 17.37 0.99 21.82
CA GLY A 16 18.33 2.03 21.39
C GLY A 16 18.26 2.43 19.91
N LEU A 17 17.48 1.70 19.09
CA LEU A 17 17.37 1.96 17.65
C LEU A 17 16.22 2.94 17.36
N GLN A 18 16.52 4.06 16.73
CA GLN A 18 15.53 4.99 16.21
C GLN A 18 15.18 4.60 14.76
N ALA A 19 14.02 3.96 14.59
CA ALA A 19 13.57 3.45 13.29
C ALA A 19 12.85 4.50 12.44
N LEU A 20 12.27 5.54 13.06
CA LEU A 20 11.68 6.71 12.38
C LEU A 20 12.08 7.97 13.13
N THR A 21 12.41 9.03 12.39
CA THR A 21 12.88 10.32 12.91
C THR A 21 12.07 11.45 12.30
N ARG A 22 11.08 11.97 13.03
CA ARG A 22 10.27 13.15 12.68
C ARG A 22 9.72 13.12 11.25
N VAL A 23 9.20 11.97 10.83
CA VAL A 23 8.62 11.79 9.49
C VAL A 23 7.32 12.60 9.39
N SER A 24 7.21 13.46 8.38
CA SER A 24 6.03 14.29 8.12
C SER A 24 5.69 14.31 6.63
N PHE A 25 4.43 14.03 6.28
CA PHE A 25 3.87 14.18 4.93
C PHE A 25 2.35 14.19 4.97
N ASP A 26 1.76 14.59 3.86
CA ASP A 26 0.32 14.55 3.62
C ASP A 26 -0.02 13.60 2.48
N LEU A 27 -1.19 12.98 2.55
CA LEU A 27 -1.76 12.15 1.49
C LEU A 27 -3.14 12.70 1.12
N SER A 28 -3.30 13.10 -0.12
CA SER A 28 -4.54 13.67 -0.66
C SER A 28 -5.58 12.59 -0.96
N GLN A 29 -6.86 12.94 -0.91
CA GLN A 29 -7.93 12.02 -1.29
C GLN A 29 -7.85 11.66 -2.77
N GLY A 30 -7.92 10.36 -3.08
CA GLY A 30 -7.84 9.83 -4.45
C GLY A 30 -6.42 9.76 -5.01
N GLU A 31 -5.39 10.09 -4.22
CA GLU A 31 -3.97 10.00 -4.59
C GLU A 31 -3.45 8.57 -4.42
N ILE A 32 -2.56 8.14 -5.33
CA ILE A 32 -1.66 7.01 -5.12
C ILE A 32 -0.30 7.58 -4.70
N LEU A 33 0.05 7.41 -3.42
CA LEU A 33 1.35 7.80 -2.88
C LEU A 33 2.25 6.57 -2.76
N GLY A 34 3.37 6.59 -3.49
CA GLY A 34 4.42 5.58 -3.38
C GLY A 34 5.33 5.87 -2.19
N LEU A 35 5.71 4.84 -1.44
CA LEU A 35 6.73 4.91 -0.39
C LEU A 35 7.86 3.97 -0.74
N ILE A 36 9.01 4.53 -1.08
CA ILE A 36 10.22 3.78 -1.43
C ILE A 36 11.36 4.07 -0.45
N GLY A 37 12.44 3.33 -0.57
CA GLY A 37 13.66 3.48 0.24
C GLY A 37 14.41 2.15 0.35
N PRO A 38 15.69 2.15 0.69
CA PRO A 38 16.48 0.93 0.84
C PRO A 38 15.95 0.00 1.94
N ASN A 39 16.49 -1.21 2.00
CA ASN A 39 16.17 -2.14 3.08
C ASN A 39 16.62 -1.55 4.43
N GLY A 40 15.75 -1.63 5.43
CA GLY A 40 16.01 -1.01 6.73
C GLY A 40 15.70 0.50 6.83
N ALA A 41 15.25 1.15 5.75
CA ALA A 41 14.90 2.58 5.75
C ALA A 41 13.74 2.97 6.67
N GLY A 42 12.97 2.01 7.21
CA GLY A 42 11.86 2.29 8.13
C GLY A 42 10.46 2.21 7.49
N LYS A 43 10.34 1.82 6.21
CA LYS A 43 9.06 1.76 5.46
C LYS A 43 7.99 0.92 6.19
N THR A 44 8.31 -0.33 6.52
CA THR A 44 7.37 -1.22 7.24
C THR A 44 7.05 -0.71 8.65
N THR A 45 8.01 -0.05 9.32
CA THR A 45 7.77 0.60 10.62
C THR A 45 6.77 1.72 10.48
N LEU A 46 6.88 2.56 9.45
CA LEU A 46 5.95 3.63 9.16
C LEU A 46 4.54 3.09 8.87
N PHE A 47 4.41 2.07 8.01
CA PHE A 47 3.13 1.41 7.73
C PHE A 47 2.49 0.82 8.99
N ASN A 48 3.28 0.12 9.80
CA ASN A 48 2.82 -0.44 11.07
C ASN A 48 2.37 0.66 12.04
N THR A 49 3.01 1.81 12.01
CA THR A 49 2.65 2.96 12.85
C THR A 49 1.35 3.61 12.36
N ILE A 50 1.20 3.81 11.05
CA ILE A 50 -0.04 4.34 10.44
C ILE A 50 -1.22 3.40 10.70
N ASN A 51 -1.00 2.08 10.54
CA ASN A 51 -2.04 1.07 10.74
C ASN A 51 -2.29 0.71 12.22
N GLY A 52 -1.65 1.41 13.18
CA GLY A 52 -1.90 1.25 14.62
C GLY A 52 -1.34 -0.03 15.24
N VAL A 53 -0.46 -0.76 14.53
CA VAL A 53 0.29 -1.92 15.08
C VAL A 53 1.33 -1.41 16.07
N TYR A 54 2.03 -0.32 15.70
CA TYR A 54 2.95 0.36 16.60
C TYR A 54 2.38 1.72 17.01
N ARG A 55 2.46 2.04 18.29
CA ARG A 55 2.22 3.41 18.75
C ARG A 55 3.48 4.23 18.49
N PRO A 56 3.40 5.41 17.86
CA PRO A 56 4.55 6.32 17.75
C PRO A 56 4.97 6.80 19.14
N ASP A 57 6.24 7.09 19.30
CA ASP A 57 6.78 7.65 20.56
C ASP A 57 6.58 9.18 20.59
N GLU A 58 6.62 9.83 19.41
CA GLU A 58 6.35 11.25 19.23
C GLU A 58 5.57 11.48 17.93
N GLY A 59 4.92 12.63 17.83
CA GLY A 59 4.17 13.05 16.65
C GLY A 59 2.69 12.65 16.67
N ARG A 60 2.00 12.94 15.57
CA ARG A 60 0.55 12.70 15.43
C ARG A 60 0.20 12.16 14.05
N ILE A 61 -0.86 11.36 14.01
CA ILE A 61 -1.46 10.83 12.78
C ILE A 61 -2.92 11.29 12.75
N ILE A 62 -3.29 12.04 11.71
CA ILE A 62 -4.64 12.57 11.54
C ILE A 62 -5.24 11.92 10.28
N PHE A 63 -6.36 11.25 10.42
CA PHE A 63 -7.09 10.61 9.33
C PHE A 63 -8.50 11.19 9.23
N ARG A 64 -8.86 11.73 8.08
CA ARG A 64 -10.15 12.40 7.85
C ARG A 64 -10.46 13.48 8.92
N GLY A 65 -9.44 14.27 9.29
CA GLY A 65 -9.56 15.31 10.30
C GLY A 65 -9.60 14.84 11.76
N GLN A 66 -9.53 13.52 12.01
CA GLN A 66 -9.55 12.94 13.36
C GLN A 66 -8.16 12.44 13.76
N ASP A 67 -7.73 12.74 14.98
CA ASP A 67 -6.50 12.17 15.54
C ASP A 67 -6.70 10.68 15.82
N ILE A 68 -5.89 9.87 15.14
CA ILE A 68 -5.89 8.40 15.24
C ILE A 68 -4.63 7.86 15.92
N THR A 69 -3.79 8.72 16.46
CA THR A 69 -2.49 8.36 17.05
C THR A 69 -2.63 7.26 18.11
N GLY A 70 -2.00 6.11 17.87
CA GLY A 70 -2.04 4.95 18.78
C GLY A 70 -3.38 4.21 18.84
N LYS A 71 -4.36 4.51 17.98
CA LYS A 71 -5.57 3.68 17.84
C LYS A 71 -5.19 2.28 17.33
N LYS A 72 -5.94 1.28 17.79
CA LYS A 72 -5.72 -0.13 17.39
C LYS A 72 -6.21 -0.39 15.95
N PRO A 73 -5.62 -1.36 15.22
CA PRO A 73 -5.98 -1.65 13.82
C PRO A 73 -7.46 -1.88 13.57
N TYR A 74 -8.16 -2.58 14.47
CA TYR A 74 -9.59 -2.85 14.32
C TYR A 74 -10.47 -1.59 14.41
N HIS A 75 -10.03 -0.56 15.16
CA HIS A 75 -10.71 0.73 15.17
C HIS A 75 -10.47 1.46 13.83
N LEU A 76 -9.25 1.40 13.30
CA LEU A 76 -8.91 2.01 12.02
C LEU A 76 -9.66 1.36 10.85
N ALA A 77 -9.84 0.04 10.89
CA ALA A 77 -10.66 -0.68 9.91
C ALA A 77 -12.11 -0.16 9.88
N LYS A 78 -12.72 0.06 11.05
CA LYS A 78 -14.06 0.67 11.17
C LYS A 78 -14.11 2.13 10.74
N MET A 79 -12.98 2.83 10.73
CA MET A 79 -12.86 4.20 10.23
C MET A 79 -12.63 4.26 8.71
N GLY A 80 -12.49 3.11 8.05
CA GLY A 80 -12.28 3.01 6.60
C GLY A 80 -10.80 2.97 6.19
N MET A 81 -9.92 2.42 7.02
CA MET A 81 -8.54 2.12 6.65
C MET A 81 -8.38 0.60 6.52
N ALA A 82 -7.94 0.11 5.36
CA ALA A 82 -7.63 -1.30 5.17
C ALA A 82 -6.17 -1.47 4.73
N ARG A 83 -5.62 -2.67 4.95
CA ARG A 83 -4.24 -3.01 4.61
C ARG A 83 -4.14 -4.41 4.04
N THR A 84 -3.27 -4.58 3.03
CA THR A 84 -2.71 -5.89 2.66
C THR A 84 -1.43 -6.14 3.45
N HIS A 85 -1.02 -7.39 3.57
CA HIS A 85 0.20 -7.77 4.27
C HIS A 85 1.22 -8.36 3.30
N GLN A 86 2.49 -8.06 3.49
CA GLN A 86 3.60 -8.60 2.71
C GLN A 86 3.56 -10.14 2.63
N ILE A 87 3.32 -10.80 3.77
CA ILE A 87 3.10 -12.25 3.82
C ILE A 87 1.60 -12.51 3.81
N VAL A 88 1.12 -13.00 2.67
CA VAL A 88 -0.31 -13.31 2.49
C VAL A 88 -0.73 -14.41 3.45
N ARG A 89 -1.74 -14.14 4.27
CA ARG A 89 -2.32 -15.10 5.23
C ARG A 89 -3.81 -15.26 4.97
N PRO A 90 -4.20 -16.05 3.97
CA PRO A 90 -5.60 -16.38 3.78
C PRO A 90 -6.08 -17.29 4.92
N LEU A 91 -7.36 -17.25 5.17
CA LEU A 91 -8.04 -18.22 6.02
C LEU A 91 -8.20 -19.50 5.20
N ASN A 92 -7.21 -20.40 5.28
CA ASN A 92 -7.03 -21.54 4.37
C ASN A 92 -8.22 -22.51 4.33
N ASP A 93 -8.91 -22.65 5.46
CA ASP A 93 -10.05 -23.54 5.64
C ASP A 93 -11.40 -22.93 5.21
N LEU A 94 -11.38 -21.65 4.82
CA LEU A 94 -12.52 -20.95 4.26
C LEU A 94 -12.39 -20.88 2.73
N THR A 95 -13.54 -20.80 2.06
CA THR A 95 -13.58 -20.53 0.62
C THR A 95 -13.03 -19.13 0.29
N VAL A 96 -12.71 -18.90 -0.96
CA VAL A 96 -12.29 -17.60 -1.48
C VAL A 96 -13.36 -16.54 -1.19
N ARG A 97 -14.63 -16.85 -1.43
CA ARG A 97 -15.77 -15.97 -1.11
C ARG A 97 -15.85 -15.66 0.37
N GLU A 98 -15.79 -16.66 1.24
CA GLU A 98 -15.87 -16.48 2.69
C GLU A 98 -14.72 -15.61 3.22
N ASN A 99 -13.50 -15.77 2.69
CA ASN A 99 -12.39 -14.88 2.99
C ASN A 99 -12.71 -13.40 2.70
N VAL A 100 -13.34 -13.12 1.56
CA VAL A 100 -13.72 -11.74 1.18
C VAL A 100 -14.87 -11.23 2.03
N MET A 101 -15.85 -12.11 2.35
CA MET A 101 -16.97 -11.76 3.25
C MET A 101 -16.50 -11.29 4.63
N VAL A 102 -15.39 -11.84 5.16
CA VAL A 102 -14.81 -11.34 6.42
C VAL A 102 -14.49 -9.85 6.34
N GLY A 103 -13.93 -9.38 5.21
CA GLY A 103 -13.67 -7.95 5.00
C GLY A 103 -14.93 -7.10 5.05
N ALA A 104 -16.01 -7.55 4.41
CA ALA A 104 -17.30 -6.85 4.40
C ALA A 104 -18.00 -6.85 5.77
N CYS A 105 -17.93 -7.97 6.51
CA CYS A 105 -18.57 -8.09 7.83
C CYS A 105 -17.89 -7.22 8.89
N PHE A 106 -16.56 -7.11 8.86
CA PHE A 106 -15.78 -6.45 9.93
C PHE A 106 -15.12 -5.14 9.49
N GLY A 107 -15.36 -4.71 8.25
CA GLY A 107 -14.86 -3.46 7.70
C GLY A 107 -15.65 -2.23 8.16
N HIS A 108 -15.49 -1.15 7.39
CA HIS A 108 -16.09 0.17 7.69
C HIS A 108 -17.62 0.13 7.81
N GLU A 109 -18.29 -0.56 6.90
CA GLU A 109 -19.76 -0.59 6.81
C GLU A 109 -20.42 -1.67 7.67
N ASN A 110 -19.66 -2.64 8.19
CA ASN A 110 -20.12 -3.70 9.09
C ASN A 110 -21.38 -4.41 8.56
N ARG A 111 -21.31 -5.01 7.38
CA ARG A 111 -22.43 -5.58 6.64
C ARG A 111 -22.92 -6.92 7.23
N SER A 112 -24.21 -7.21 7.04
CA SER A 112 -24.79 -8.54 7.35
C SER A 112 -24.20 -9.61 6.43
N LEU A 113 -24.32 -10.90 6.80
CA LEU A 113 -23.79 -12.02 6.01
C LEU A 113 -24.33 -12.05 4.58
N HIS A 114 -25.63 -11.72 4.39
CA HIS A 114 -26.25 -11.66 3.06
C HIS A 114 -25.59 -10.55 2.20
N GLN A 115 -25.51 -9.34 2.74
CA GLN A 115 -24.87 -8.21 2.06
C GLN A 115 -23.36 -8.46 1.82
N ALA A 116 -22.67 -9.10 2.78
CA ALA A 116 -21.27 -9.44 2.67
C ALA A 116 -21.02 -10.41 1.51
N ARG A 117 -21.96 -11.35 1.24
CA ARG A 117 -21.86 -12.27 0.11
C ARG A 117 -21.96 -11.53 -1.22
N GLU A 118 -22.92 -10.63 -1.37
CA GLU A 118 -23.09 -9.81 -2.58
C GLU A 118 -21.84 -8.94 -2.84
N ILE A 119 -21.30 -8.29 -1.80
CA ILE A 119 -20.08 -7.51 -1.89
C ILE A 119 -18.89 -8.42 -2.28
N ALA A 120 -18.80 -9.61 -1.70
CA ALA A 120 -17.73 -10.55 -2.01
C ALA A 120 -17.75 -10.96 -3.48
N ASP A 121 -18.93 -11.28 -4.03
CA ASP A 121 -19.05 -11.67 -5.44
C ASP A 121 -18.68 -10.50 -6.38
N GLN A 122 -19.10 -9.27 -6.08
CA GLN A 122 -18.70 -8.09 -6.84
C GLN A 122 -17.19 -7.84 -6.80
N VAL A 123 -16.58 -7.93 -5.62
CA VAL A 123 -15.16 -7.69 -5.44
C VAL A 123 -14.33 -8.82 -6.06
N LEU A 124 -14.78 -10.08 -5.98
CA LEU A 124 -14.11 -11.20 -6.64
C LEU A 124 -14.10 -11.04 -8.16
N ALA A 125 -15.21 -10.59 -8.76
CA ALA A 125 -15.26 -10.26 -10.18
C ALA A 125 -14.29 -9.12 -10.53
N PHE A 126 -14.23 -8.10 -9.67
CA PHE A 126 -13.33 -6.96 -9.87
C PHE A 126 -11.85 -7.34 -9.87
N VAL A 127 -11.42 -8.28 -8.99
CA VAL A 127 -10.03 -8.75 -8.93
C VAL A 127 -9.74 -9.96 -9.81
N GLY A 128 -10.73 -10.49 -10.56
CA GLY A 128 -10.59 -11.64 -11.47
C GLY A 128 -10.47 -12.98 -10.74
N LEU A 129 -11.23 -13.18 -9.67
CA LEU A 129 -11.29 -14.42 -8.89
C LEU A 129 -12.70 -15.03 -8.83
N GLU A 130 -13.67 -14.54 -9.62
CA GLU A 130 -15.07 -15.00 -9.62
C GLU A 130 -15.21 -16.51 -9.89
N GLY A 131 -14.43 -17.04 -10.83
CA GLY A 131 -14.43 -18.48 -11.16
C GLY A 131 -13.84 -19.39 -10.09
N ARG A 132 -13.33 -18.81 -8.96
CA ARG A 132 -12.73 -19.54 -7.85
C ARG A 132 -13.43 -19.30 -6.50
N ALA A 133 -14.57 -18.62 -6.53
CA ALA A 133 -15.28 -18.18 -5.34
C ALA A 133 -15.54 -19.29 -4.31
N ASP A 134 -15.88 -20.49 -4.78
CA ASP A 134 -16.23 -21.64 -3.94
C ASP A 134 -15.04 -22.59 -3.65
N GLN A 135 -13.83 -22.28 -4.14
CA GLN A 135 -12.61 -23.03 -3.84
C GLN A 135 -12.07 -22.66 -2.46
N LEU A 136 -11.41 -23.59 -1.79
CA LEU A 136 -10.67 -23.29 -0.54
C LEU A 136 -9.50 -22.37 -0.83
N ALA A 137 -9.34 -21.32 -0.03
CA ALA A 137 -8.27 -20.33 -0.20
C ALA A 137 -6.86 -20.93 -0.09
N GLY A 138 -6.71 -22.04 0.64
CA GLY A 138 -5.46 -22.80 0.73
C GLY A 138 -4.94 -23.31 -0.62
N SER A 139 -5.84 -23.63 -1.57
CA SER A 139 -5.50 -24.18 -2.90
C SER A 139 -5.02 -23.16 -3.92
N LEU A 140 -5.11 -21.87 -3.63
CA LEU A 140 -4.70 -20.80 -4.52
C LEU A 140 -3.17 -20.72 -4.66
N ASN A 141 -2.69 -20.34 -5.85
CA ASN A 141 -1.29 -19.99 -6.08
C ASN A 141 -0.96 -18.60 -5.46
N VAL A 142 0.31 -18.20 -5.53
CA VAL A 142 0.79 -16.95 -4.89
C VAL A 142 0.07 -15.72 -5.45
N ALA A 143 -0.04 -15.58 -6.76
CA ALA A 143 -0.71 -14.45 -7.40
C ALA A 143 -2.20 -14.36 -7.03
N GLN A 144 -2.88 -15.49 -7.02
CA GLN A 144 -4.29 -15.59 -6.62
C GLN A 144 -4.48 -15.24 -5.13
N LYS A 145 -3.57 -15.69 -4.25
CA LYS A 145 -3.59 -15.33 -2.83
C LYS A 145 -3.41 -13.82 -2.64
N LYS A 146 -2.53 -13.17 -3.39
CA LYS A 146 -2.36 -11.71 -3.35
C LYS A 146 -3.62 -10.96 -3.82
N ARG A 147 -4.25 -11.43 -4.90
CA ARG A 147 -5.55 -10.90 -5.35
C ARG A 147 -6.66 -11.11 -4.31
N LEU A 148 -6.68 -12.26 -3.63
CA LEU A 148 -7.62 -12.54 -2.56
C LEU A 148 -7.45 -11.60 -1.37
N GLU A 149 -6.21 -11.32 -0.98
CA GLU A 149 -5.93 -10.39 0.12
C GLU A 149 -6.37 -8.96 -0.24
N MET A 150 -6.09 -8.52 -1.46
CA MET A 150 -6.60 -7.26 -1.98
C MET A 150 -8.14 -7.23 -2.00
N ALA A 151 -8.79 -8.30 -2.44
CA ALA A 151 -10.24 -8.43 -2.43
C ALA A 151 -10.81 -8.31 -1.01
N ARG A 152 -10.19 -8.98 -0.04
CA ARG A 152 -10.59 -8.89 1.37
C ARG A 152 -10.48 -7.46 1.92
N ALA A 153 -9.40 -6.76 1.57
CA ALA A 153 -9.21 -5.36 1.95
C ALA A 153 -10.22 -4.42 1.27
N LEU A 154 -10.55 -4.63 -0.01
CA LEU A 154 -11.54 -3.85 -0.75
C LEU A 154 -12.97 -4.08 -0.25
N ALA A 155 -13.32 -5.31 0.14
CA ALA A 155 -14.63 -5.64 0.70
C ALA A 155 -14.91 -4.89 2.01
N ALA A 156 -13.88 -4.44 2.72
CA ALA A 156 -14.01 -3.57 3.88
C ALA A 156 -14.48 -2.14 3.54
N ARG A 157 -14.65 -1.80 2.24
CA ARG A 157 -15.04 -0.45 1.76
C ARG A 157 -14.14 0.66 2.30
N PRO A 158 -12.84 0.59 2.09
CA PRO A 158 -11.90 1.54 2.68
C PRO A 158 -11.93 2.90 1.96
N HIS A 159 -11.64 3.97 2.71
CA HIS A 159 -11.24 5.27 2.17
C HIS A 159 -9.74 5.35 1.90
N LEU A 160 -8.95 4.61 2.69
CA LEU A 160 -7.50 4.47 2.56
C LEU A 160 -7.12 3.00 2.51
N LEU A 161 -6.44 2.62 1.43
CA LEU A 161 -5.87 1.29 1.24
C LEU A 161 -4.34 1.35 1.35
N LEU A 162 -3.80 0.60 2.30
CA LEU A 162 -2.35 0.44 2.51
C LEU A 162 -1.91 -0.85 1.81
N LEU A 163 -1.10 -0.74 0.74
CA LEU A 163 -0.57 -1.86 -0.02
C LEU A 163 0.90 -2.13 0.34
N ASP A 164 1.19 -3.31 0.84
CA ASP A 164 2.52 -3.69 1.32
C ASP A 164 3.10 -4.80 0.44
N GLU A 165 3.96 -4.43 -0.51
CA GLU A 165 4.68 -5.31 -1.43
C GLU A 165 3.78 -6.32 -2.16
N VAL A 166 2.66 -5.82 -2.71
CA VAL A 166 1.67 -6.69 -3.36
C VAL A 166 2.16 -7.26 -4.70
N LEU A 167 3.21 -6.68 -5.30
CA LEU A 167 3.81 -7.12 -6.56
C LEU A 167 4.96 -8.12 -6.37
N ALA A 168 5.50 -8.25 -5.16
CA ALA A 168 6.66 -9.11 -4.89
C ALA A 168 6.37 -10.59 -5.25
N GLY A 169 7.28 -11.23 -6.00
CA GLY A 169 7.16 -12.64 -6.39
C GLY A 169 6.14 -12.95 -7.49
N LEU A 170 5.59 -11.93 -8.15
CA LEU A 170 4.76 -12.06 -9.35
C LEU A 170 5.63 -12.05 -10.61
N ASN A 171 5.19 -12.75 -11.67
CA ASN A 171 5.80 -12.63 -12.98
C ASN A 171 5.36 -11.32 -13.69
N PRO A 172 6.02 -10.88 -14.79
CA PRO A 172 5.71 -9.62 -15.45
C PRO A 172 4.25 -9.44 -15.84
N ALA A 173 3.60 -10.47 -16.40
CA ALA A 173 2.19 -10.40 -16.81
C ALA A 173 1.25 -10.29 -15.61
N GLU A 174 1.58 -10.93 -14.48
CA GLU A 174 0.84 -10.83 -13.23
C GLU A 174 1.01 -9.43 -12.60
N ILE A 175 2.22 -8.85 -12.70
CA ILE A 175 2.50 -7.46 -12.26
C ILE A 175 1.63 -6.49 -13.05
N ASP A 176 1.61 -6.59 -14.39
CA ASP A 176 0.80 -5.72 -15.24
C ASP A 176 -0.69 -5.82 -14.88
N GLY A 177 -1.19 -7.03 -14.69
CA GLY A 177 -2.57 -7.26 -14.25
C GLY A 177 -2.88 -6.68 -12.87
N MET A 178 -1.94 -6.71 -11.93
CA MET A 178 -2.10 -6.14 -10.60
C MET A 178 -2.05 -4.60 -10.64
N VAL A 179 -1.15 -4.03 -11.44
CA VAL A 179 -1.05 -2.58 -11.71
C VAL A 179 -2.38 -2.05 -12.26
N GLN A 180 -2.96 -2.70 -13.25
CA GLN A 180 -4.26 -2.33 -13.78
C GLN A 180 -5.37 -2.39 -12.71
N THR A 181 -5.31 -3.37 -11.81
CA THR A 181 -6.25 -3.47 -10.70
C THR A 181 -6.09 -2.31 -9.73
N ILE A 182 -4.84 -1.91 -9.38
CA ILE A 182 -4.55 -0.77 -8.51
C ILE A 182 -5.08 0.54 -9.11
N LEU A 183 -4.87 0.77 -10.42
CA LEU A 183 -5.39 1.95 -11.11
C LEU A 183 -6.93 1.99 -11.07
N LYS A 184 -7.60 0.87 -11.34
CA LYS A 184 -9.08 0.78 -11.23
C LYS A 184 -9.59 1.04 -9.80
N ILE A 185 -8.84 0.63 -8.76
CA ILE A 185 -9.18 0.93 -7.36
C ILE A 185 -9.15 2.45 -7.12
N ARG A 186 -8.11 3.14 -7.63
CA ARG A 186 -8.00 4.60 -7.57
C ARG A 186 -9.17 5.28 -8.28
N GLU A 187 -9.55 4.81 -9.48
CA GLU A 187 -10.69 5.33 -10.25
C GLU A 187 -12.01 5.25 -9.49
N GLN A 188 -12.14 4.29 -8.56
CA GLN A 188 -13.27 4.21 -7.62
C GLN A 188 -13.21 5.24 -6.48
N GLY A 189 -12.20 6.12 -6.46
CA GLY A 189 -12.00 7.17 -5.45
C GLY A 189 -11.31 6.70 -4.17
N ILE A 190 -10.77 5.48 -4.15
CA ILE A 190 -10.01 4.95 -3.00
C ILE A 190 -8.59 5.54 -3.04
N THR A 191 -8.17 6.12 -1.93
CA THR A 191 -6.81 6.62 -1.74
C THR A 191 -5.87 5.47 -1.42
N ILE A 192 -4.67 5.49 -1.98
CA ILE A 192 -3.71 4.39 -1.84
C ILE A 192 -2.38 4.94 -1.32
N LEU A 193 -1.83 4.30 -0.29
CA LEU A 193 -0.44 4.41 0.11
C LEU A 193 0.21 3.05 -0.09
N MET A 194 1.26 2.97 -0.91
CA MET A 194 1.87 1.68 -1.24
C MET A 194 3.37 1.65 -1.03
N ILE A 195 3.86 0.53 -0.49
CA ILE A 195 5.28 0.18 -0.47
C ILE A 195 5.52 -0.83 -1.58
N GLU A 196 6.51 -0.57 -2.42
CA GLU A 196 6.94 -1.51 -3.47
C GLU A 196 8.45 -1.44 -3.70
N HIS A 197 9.00 -2.55 -4.19
CA HIS A 197 10.39 -2.67 -4.62
C HIS A 197 10.52 -2.81 -6.14
N VAL A 198 9.40 -2.99 -6.87
CA VAL A 198 9.36 -3.02 -8.33
C VAL A 198 9.30 -1.58 -8.82
N MET A 199 10.49 -0.95 -9.03
CA MET A 199 10.59 0.48 -9.35
C MET A 199 9.73 0.87 -10.55
N LYS A 200 9.82 0.13 -11.66
CA LYS A 200 9.01 0.38 -12.85
C LYS A 200 7.51 0.43 -12.55
N ALA A 201 6.99 -0.43 -11.69
CA ALA A 201 5.58 -0.45 -11.36
C ALA A 201 5.19 0.77 -10.50
N ILE A 202 5.96 1.06 -9.43
CA ILE A 202 5.62 2.16 -8.52
C ILE A 202 5.76 3.52 -9.19
N MET A 203 6.75 3.70 -10.08
CA MET A 203 6.92 4.90 -10.89
C MET A 203 5.75 5.13 -11.85
N ASN A 204 5.17 4.05 -12.42
CA ASN A 204 4.07 4.15 -13.38
C ASN A 204 2.69 4.35 -12.73
N VAL A 205 2.48 3.95 -11.48
CA VAL A 205 1.16 4.05 -10.84
C VAL A 205 1.02 5.21 -9.88
N SER A 206 2.13 5.73 -9.33
CA SER A 206 2.10 6.75 -8.29
C SER A 206 1.91 8.15 -8.87
N ASP A 207 1.04 8.93 -8.25
CA ASP A 207 0.94 10.37 -8.54
C ASP A 207 2.11 11.12 -7.92
N ARG A 208 2.56 10.65 -6.77
CA ARG A 208 3.70 11.20 -6.02
C ARG A 208 4.40 10.07 -5.26
N ILE A 209 5.69 10.25 -5.02
CA ILE A 209 6.53 9.30 -4.30
C ILE A 209 7.23 10.02 -3.15
N ILE A 210 7.32 9.36 -2.01
CA ILE A 210 8.16 9.76 -0.88
C ILE A 210 9.24 8.72 -0.66
N VAL A 211 10.43 9.19 -0.31
CA VAL A 211 11.61 8.35 -0.12
C VAL A 211 12.07 8.40 1.31
N LEU A 212 12.12 7.23 1.95
CA LEU A 212 12.70 7.08 3.28
C LEU A 212 14.12 6.53 3.17
N ASP A 213 15.02 7.09 3.99
CA ASP A 213 16.35 6.54 4.25
C ASP A 213 16.70 6.74 5.72
N TYR A 214 17.24 5.70 6.37
CA TYR A 214 17.56 5.68 7.81
C TYR A 214 16.49 6.31 8.71
N GLY A 215 15.21 6.02 8.42
CA GLY A 215 14.06 6.51 9.19
C GLY A 215 13.70 7.97 8.94
N GLN A 216 14.30 8.63 7.96
CA GLN A 216 14.04 10.02 7.60
C GLN A 216 13.47 10.14 6.19
N LEU A 217 12.62 11.13 5.97
CA LEU A 217 12.14 11.47 4.64
C LEU A 217 13.22 12.32 3.95
N ILE A 218 13.85 11.76 2.90
CA ILE A 218 14.94 12.41 2.17
C ILE A 218 14.48 13.10 0.88
N ALA A 219 13.37 12.66 0.29
CA ALA A 219 12.79 13.27 -0.90
C ALA A 219 11.27 13.02 -0.96
N ALA A 220 10.57 13.92 -1.65
CA ALA A 220 9.16 13.80 -2.01
C ALA A 220 8.93 14.57 -3.32
N GLY A 221 8.19 13.97 -4.27
CA GLY A 221 7.91 14.59 -5.57
C GLY A 221 7.18 13.65 -6.52
N THR A 222 7.01 14.08 -7.76
CA THR A 222 6.53 13.24 -8.85
C THR A 222 7.51 12.09 -9.15
N PRO A 223 7.09 11.01 -9.81
CA PRO A 223 8.01 9.95 -10.22
C PRO A 223 9.23 10.48 -10.99
N GLN A 224 9.04 11.46 -11.90
CA GLN A 224 10.12 12.07 -12.65
C GLN A 224 11.11 12.83 -11.76
N GLU A 225 10.62 13.64 -10.82
CA GLU A 225 11.48 14.36 -9.88
C GLU A 225 12.28 13.40 -9.00
N ILE A 226 11.69 12.29 -8.58
CA ILE A 226 12.35 11.26 -7.76
C ILE A 226 13.42 10.51 -8.56
N ALA A 227 13.13 10.15 -9.82
CA ALA A 227 14.10 9.47 -10.69
C ALA A 227 15.39 10.30 -10.92
N HIS A 228 15.27 11.63 -10.95
CA HIS A 228 16.41 12.54 -11.16
C HIS A 228 17.02 13.08 -9.84
N ASN A 229 16.55 12.64 -8.70
CA ASN A 229 17.02 13.15 -7.42
C ASN A 229 18.33 12.48 -6.99
N GLN A 230 19.42 13.26 -6.96
CA GLN A 230 20.76 12.76 -6.63
C GLN A 230 20.82 12.07 -5.26
N ARG A 231 20.12 12.59 -4.23
CA ARG A 231 20.09 11.97 -2.90
C ARG A 231 19.38 10.60 -2.92
N VAL A 232 18.37 10.45 -3.78
CA VAL A 232 17.67 9.18 -3.94
C VAL A 232 18.57 8.16 -4.61
N ILE A 233 19.27 8.56 -5.70
CA ILE A 233 20.23 7.69 -6.40
C ILE A 233 21.33 7.24 -5.44
N GLU A 234 21.90 8.16 -4.66
CA GLU A 234 22.93 7.86 -3.67
C GLU A 234 22.47 6.90 -2.58
N ALA A 235 21.23 7.03 -2.08
CA ALA A 235 20.65 6.13 -1.10
C ALA A 235 20.51 4.69 -1.63
N TYR A 236 20.37 4.51 -2.95
CA TYR A 236 20.27 3.20 -3.59
C TYR A 236 21.58 2.66 -4.18
N LEU A 237 22.71 3.39 -4.12
CA LEU A 237 24.01 2.92 -4.63
C LEU A 237 24.50 1.62 -3.98
N GLY A 238 23.95 1.26 -2.81
CA GLY A 238 24.16 -0.04 -2.16
C GLY A 238 23.39 -1.22 -2.78
N ASP A 239 22.40 -0.97 -3.65
CA ASP A 239 21.67 -1.99 -4.43
C ASP A 239 21.77 -1.66 -5.93
N PRO A 240 22.77 -2.23 -6.64
CA PRO A 240 23.05 -1.90 -8.03
C PRO A 240 21.85 -2.08 -8.97
N ARG A 241 20.98 -3.06 -8.69
CA ARG A 241 19.80 -3.35 -9.53
C ARG A 241 18.76 -2.24 -9.48
N ILE A 242 18.56 -1.65 -8.30
CA ILE A 242 17.59 -0.56 -8.12
C ILE A 242 18.18 0.76 -8.64
N ALA A 243 19.46 1.00 -8.41
CA ALA A 243 20.16 2.16 -8.97
C ALA A 243 20.13 2.13 -10.52
N GLU A 244 20.35 0.97 -11.15
CA GLU A 244 20.27 0.77 -12.58
C GLU A 244 18.85 1.02 -13.12
N GLN A 245 17.81 0.50 -12.47
CA GLN A 245 16.41 0.77 -12.85
C GLN A 245 16.04 2.26 -12.76
N LEU A 246 16.50 2.98 -11.74
CA LEU A 246 16.29 4.41 -11.61
C LEU A 246 17.01 5.18 -12.73
N MET A 247 18.22 4.75 -13.11
CA MET A 247 18.98 5.35 -14.21
C MET A 247 18.37 5.04 -15.59
N GLU A 248 17.84 3.83 -15.80
CA GLU A 248 17.13 3.46 -17.02
C GLU A 248 15.85 4.28 -17.21
N GLU A 249 15.09 4.54 -16.17
CA GLU A 249 13.92 5.43 -16.21
C GLU A 249 14.31 6.87 -16.56
N GLN A 250 15.47 7.38 -16.10
CA GLN A 250 16.00 8.66 -16.53
C GLN A 250 16.22 8.71 -18.04
N VAL A 251 16.92 7.70 -18.58
CA VAL A 251 17.24 7.61 -20.01
C VAL A 251 15.99 7.45 -20.87
N TYR A 252 14.97 6.74 -20.39
CA TYR A 252 13.71 6.56 -21.09
C TYR A 252 12.93 7.88 -21.22
N HIS A 253 12.85 8.66 -20.14
CA HIS A 253 12.17 9.96 -20.16
C HIS A 253 12.91 11.01 -21.00
N GLU A 254 14.24 11.03 -20.97
CA GLU A 254 15.06 11.92 -21.82
C GLU A 254 14.89 11.60 -23.33
N ARG A 255 14.70 10.32 -23.69
CA ARG A 255 14.52 9.88 -25.10
C ARG A 255 13.10 10.04 -25.61
N SER A 256 12.08 9.95 -24.73
CA SER A 256 10.69 10.07 -25.12
C SER A 256 10.19 11.51 -25.31
N GLY A 257 11.00 12.52 -24.98
CA GLY A 257 10.75 13.93 -25.34
C GLY A 257 9.44 14.51 -24.80
N ASN A 258 8.91 13.97 -23.72
CA ASN A 258 7.68 14.48 -23.10
C ASN A 258 8.07 15.44 -21.96
N PRO A 259 7.67 16.74 -22.05
CA PRO A 259 7.95 17.74 -21.02
C PRO A 259 7.17 17.47 -19.73
#